data_0f909e47528760ce80af06d29437e51e
#
_entry.id   0f909e47528760ce80af06d29437e51e
#
_cell.length_a   1.000
_cell.length_b   1.000
_cell.length_c   1.000
_cell.angle_alpha   90.00
_cell.angle_beta   90.00
_cell.angle_gamma   90.00
#
_symmetry.space_group_name_H-M   'P 1'
#
loop_
_entity.id
_entity.type
_entity.pdbx_description
1 polymer ?
#
loop_
_entity_poly.entity_id
_entity_poly.type
_entity_poly.pdbx_seq_one_letter_code
_entity_poly.pdbx_strand_id
1 'polypeptide(L)'
;YKAFWADPPSCAVGEPRKSYRGEHSFPLILQNAHRFFMWVALVFIAFLVYDVWLAMWFDNPRAPGGKEFGIGVGTIVLGVNVVLLAGYTWGCHVLRHVVGGRLDEMSKSPACDMAYACVSGLNGRHQLFAWCSLFSVMSSDLYVRLCSMGVLTDLRIL
;
A
#
# COMPACT_ATOMS: atom_id res chain seq x y z
N TYR A 1 -7.06 0.23 19.63
CA TYR A 1 -7.98 -0.90 19.35
C TYR A 1 -9.29 -0.43 18.71
N LYS A 2 -9.71 0.80 18.88
CA LYS A 2 -10.88 1.36 18.17
C LYS A 2 -10.75 1.26 16.65
N ALA A 3 -9.55 1.37 16.11
CA ALA A 3 -9.30 1.20 14.69
C ALA A 3 -9.69 -0.18 14.16
N PHE A 4 -9.61 -1.22 14.97
CA PHE A 4 -10.07 -2.58 14.62
C PHE A 4 -11.59 -2.68 14.47
N TRP A 5 -12.34 -1.77 15.06
CA TRP A 5 -13.80 -1.72 15.03
C TRP A 5 -14.36 -0.70 14.02
N ALA A 6 -13.57 -0.37 13.01
CA ALA A 6 -13.92 0.60 11.97
C ALA A 6 -14.22 2.02 12.50
N ASP A 7 -13.63 2.37 13.63
CA ASP A 7 -13.65 3.72 14.19
C ASP A 7 -12.23 4.31 14.13
N PRO A 8 -11.78 4.79 12.95
CA PRO A 8 -10.43 5.30 12.80
C PRO A 8 -10.24 6.54 13.69
N PRO A 9 -9.05 6.70 14.29
CA PRO A 9 -8.77 7.87 15.11
C PRO A 9 -8.88 9.14 14.27
N SER A 10 -9.58 10.14 14.76
CA SER A 10 -9.64 11.45 14.11
C SER A 10 -8.23 12.06 14.08
N CYS A 11 -7.81 12.45 12.88
CA CYS A 11 -6.55 13.12 12.67
C CYS A 11 -6.80 14.63 12.69
N ALA A 12 -6.41 15.30 13.76
CA ALA A 12 -6.30 16.74 13.73
C ALA A 12 -5.01 17.11 12.98
N VAL A 13 -5.14 17.81 11.86
CA VAL A 13 -4.03 18.54 11.26
C VAL A 13 -3.87 19.80 12.12
N GLY A 14 -3.08 19.68 13.17
CA GLY A 14 -2.86 20.73 14.13
C GLY A 14 -1.37 20.97 14.33
N GLU A 15 -1.06 22.05 15.05
CA GLU A 15 0.31 22.38 15.43
C GLU A 15 0.99 21.21 16.14
N PRO A 16 2.25 20.89 15.81
CA PRO A 16 3.00 19.88 16.53
C PRO A 16 3.14 20.29 18.00
N ARG A 17 2.58 19.49 18.88
CA ARG A 17 2.63 19.75 20.32
C ARG A 17 4.05 19.63 20.84
N LYS A 18 4.65 20.73 21.24
CA LYS A 18 6.03 20.78 21.77
C LYS A 18 6.18 20.07 23.12
N SER A 19 5.10 19.87 23.87
CA SER A 19 5.14 19.41 25.26
C SER A 19 4.48 18.06 25.53
N TYR A 20 3.89 17.40 24.53
CA TYR A 20 3.23 16.11 24.74
C TYR A 20 4.23 14.97 24.71
N ARG A 21 4.47 14.35 25.85
CA ARG A 21 5.43 13.24 26.01
C ARG A 21 4.77 11.85 26.01
N GLY A 22 3.45 11.75 26.09
CA GLY A 22 2.74 10.47 26.14
C GLY A 22 2.98 9.57 24.93
N GLU A 23 3.23 10.16 23.77
CA GLU A 23 3.55 9.44 22.53
C GLU A 23 4.91 8.72 22.57
N HIS A 24 5.82 9.18 23.44
CA HIS A 24 7.14 8.59 23.61
C HIS A 24 7.23 7.63 24.80
N SER A 25 6.11 7.38 25.49
CA SER A 25 6.03 6.49 26.64
C SER A 25 5.47 5.13 26.23
N PHE A 26 5.95 4.07 26.92
CA PHE A 26 5.37 2.74 26.77
C PHE A 26 3.92 2.71 27.32
N PRO A 27 2.93 2.09 26.66
CA PRO A 27 3.02 1.32 25.40
C PRO A 27 2.83 2.14 24.12
N LEU A 28 2.52 3.43 24.20
CA LEU A 28 2.20 4.29 23.04
C LEU A 28 3.37 4.45 22.06
N ILE A 29 4.59 4.38 22.56
CA ILE A 29 5.79 4.42 21.70
C ILE A 29 5.81 3.30 20.68
N LEU A 30 5.29 2.11 21.01
CA LEU A 30 5.20 0.99 20.06
C LEU A 30 4.21 1.27 18.93
N GLN A 31 3.08 1.91 19.24
CA GLN A 31 2.10 2.33 18.25
C GLN A 31 2.66 3.44 17.35
N ASN A 32 3.44 4.35 17.92
CA ASN A 32 4.08 5.42 17.17
C ASN A 32 5.24 4.93 16.30
N ALA A 33 5.96 3.88 16.71
CA ALA A 33 6.96 3.23 15.86
C ALA A 33 6.34 2.70 14.55
N HIS A 34 5.06 2.31 14.56
CA HIS A 34 4.35 1.86 13.37
C HIS A 34 4.41 2.88 12.22
N ARG A 35 4.42 4.17 12.51
CA ARG A 35 4.50 5.23 11.47
C ARG A 35 5.75 5.13 10.60
N PHE A 36 6.86 4.64 11.12
CA PHE A 36 8.09 4.50 10.36
C PHE A 36 8.02 3.39 9.32
N PHE A 37 7.17 2.37 9.57
CA PHE A 37 6.96 1.27 8.64
C PHE A 37 6.26 1.70 7.35
N MET A 38 5.58 2.86 7.33
CA MET A 38 5.03 3.42 6.10
C MET A 38 6.12 3.63 5.03
N TRP A 39 7.29 4.16 5.43
CA TRP A 39 8.39 4.38 4.50
C TRP A 39 8.97 3.07 3.96
N VAL A 40 9.08 2.07 4.81
CA VAL A 40 9.49 0.73 4.41
C VAL A 40 8.47 0.12 3.46
N ALA A 41 7.17 0.27 3.74
CA ALA A 41 6.10 -0.22 2.88
C ALA A 41 6.12 0.43 1.49
N LEU A 42 6.44 1.71 1.37
CA LEU A 42 6.60 2.38 0.08
C LEU A 42 7.71 1.75 -0.78
N VAL A 43 8.82 1.39 -0.15
CA VAL A 43 9.93 0.68 -0.83
C VAL A 43 9.47 -0.69 -1.30
N PHE A 44 8.78 -1.45 -0.45
CA PHE A 44 8.22 -2.75 -0.83
C PHE A 44 7.21 -2.65 -1.97
N ILE A 45 6.34 -1.64 -1.97
CA ILE A 45 5.40 -1.41 -3.07
C ILE A 45 6.15 -1.17 -4.38
N ALA A 46 7.26 -0.43 -4.37
CA ALA A 46 8.06 -0.23 -5.56
C ALA A 46 8.62 -1.56 -6.12
N PHE A 47 9.10 -2.45 -5.26
CA PHE A 47 9.52 -3.79 -5.68
C PHE A 47 8.35 -4.61 -6.22
N LEU A 48 7.19 -4.60 -5.58
CA LEU A 48 6.02 -5.33 -6.06
C LEU A 48 5.50 -4.80 -7.40
N VAL A 49 5.56 -3.49 -7.64
CA VAL A 49 5.26 -2.92 -8.96
C VAL A 49 6.24 -3.45 -10.02
N TYR A 50 7.51 -3.54 -9.67
CA TYR A 50 8.52 -4.10 -10.55
C TYR A 50 8.27 -5.59 -10.83
N ASP A 51 7.86 -6.36 -9.83
CA ASP A 51 7.48 -7.77 -10.01
C ASP A 51 6.27 -7.93 -10.94
N VAL A 52 5.26 -7.06 -10.83
CA VAL A 52 4.14 -7.02 -11.80
C VAL A 52 4.65 -6.74 -13.21
N TRP A 53 5.58 -5.79 -13.36
CA TRP A 53 6.19 -5.51 -14.64
C TRP A 53 6.92 -6.72 -15.21
N LEU A 54 7.70 -7.43 -14.40
CA LEU A 54 8.38 -8.65 -14.83
C LEU A 54 7.39 -9.76 -15.19
N ALA A 55 6.28 -9.89 -14.46
CA ALA A 55 5.24 -10.89 -14.71
C ALA A 55 4.46 -10.65 -16.02
N MET A 56 4.63 -9.50 -16.67
CA MET A 56 4.08 -9.22 -18.00
C MET A 56 4.92 -9.77 -19.15
N TRP A 57 6.11 -10.30 -18.87
CA TRP A 57 7.06 -10.77 -19.89
C TRP A 57 7.20 -12.28 -19.82
N PHE A 58 6.52 -12.97 -20.73
CA PHE A 58 6.54 -14.43 -20.85
C PHE A 58 7.72 -14.89 -21.72
N ASP A 59 8.31 -16.01 -21.34
CA ASP A 59 9.38 -16.62 -22.13
C ASP A 59 8.80 -17.19 -23.44
N ASN A 60 9.28 -16.67 -24.55
CA ASN A 60 8.94 -17.16 -25.89
C ASN A 60 10.20 -17.22 -26.74
N PRO A 61 10.75 -18.43 -26.96
CA PRO A 61 11.96 -18.61 -27.79
C PRO A 61 11.84 -18.10 -29.23
N ARG A 62 10.63 -17.91 -29.73
CA ARG A 62 10.37 -17.42 -31.10
C ARG A 62 10.27 -15.90 -31.18
N ALA A 63 10.13 -15.20 -30.04
CA ALA A 63 10.05 -13.76 -29.99
C ALA A 63 11.44 -13.11 -30.10
N PRO A 64 11.56 -11.93 -30.74
CA PRO A 64 12.78 -11.14 -30.72
C PRO A 64 13.20 -10.84 -29.27
N GLY A 65 14.35 -11.33 -28.83
CA GLY A 65 14.80 -11.16 -27.43
C GLY A 65 14.33 -12.25 -26.46
N GLY A 66 13.63 -13.29 -26.92
CA GLY A 66 13.24 -14.46 -26.11
C GLY A 66 12.07 -14.21 -25.15
N LYS A 67 11.48 -13.02 -25.16
CA LYS A 67 10.35 -12.64 -24.30
C LYS A 67 9.25 -11.98 -25.10
N GLU A 68 8.02 -12.22 -24.68
CA GLU A 68 6.81 -11.66 -25.29
C GLU A 68 5.94 -11.03 -24.20
N PHE A 69 5.41 -9.85 -24.51
CA PHE A 69 4.46 -9.18 -23.63
C PHE A 69 3.14 -9.96 -23.55
N GLY A 70 2.62 -10.10 -22.36
CA GLY A 70 1.33 -10.77 -22.13
C GLY A 70 0.80 -10.44 -20.73
N ILE A 71 -0.45 -10.84 -20.52
CA ILE A 71 -1.11 -10.73 -19.23
C ILE A 71 -1.61 -12.12 -18.85
N GLY A 72 -1.10 -12.62 -17.74
CA GLY A 72 -1.52 -13.88 -17.14
C GLY A 72 -2.38 -13.68 -15.89
N VAL A 73 -2.91 -14.78 -15.39
CA VAL A 73 -3.63 -14.78 -14.10
C VAL A 73 -2.71 -14.30 -12.98
N GLY A 74 -1.44 -14.73 -12.97
CA GLY A 74 -0.43 -14.27 -12.01
C GLY A 74 -0.20 -12.76 -12.07
N THR A 75 -0.14 -12.18 -13.28
CA THR A 75 -0.02 -10.72 -13.46
C THR A 75 -1.20 -9.98 -12.80
N ILE A 76 -2.42 -10.50 -12.96
CA ILE A 76 -3.61 -9.89 -12.34
C ILE A 76 -3.57 -10.04 -10.81
N VAL A 77 -3.23 -11.22 -10.31
CA VAL A 77 -3.11 -11.48 -8.86
C VAL A 77 -2.11 -10.54 -8.21
N LEU A 78 -0.92 -10.40 -8.79
CA LEU A 78 0.11 -9.48 -8.30
C LEU A 78 -0.33 -8.02 -8.44
N GLY A 79 -0.98 -7.65 -9.55
CA GLY A 79 -1.48 -6.29 -9.77
C GLY A 79 -2.54 -5.88 -8.74
N VAL A 80 -3.51 -6.75 -8.47
CA VAL A 80 -4.53 -6.52 -7.42
C VAL A 80 -3.87 -6.38 -6.06
N ASN A 81 -2.87 -7.21 -5.76
CA ASN A 81 -2.11 -7.12 -4.51
C ASN A 81 -1.43 -5.76 -4.35
N VAL A 82 -0.77 -5.26 -5.40
CA VAL A 82 -0.14 -3.94 -5.40
C VAL A 82 -1.16 -2.84 -5.14
N VAL A 83 -2.30 -2.87 -5.81
CA VAL A 83 -3.36 -1.85 -5.66
C VAL A 83 -3.90 -1.82 -4.23
N LEU A 84 -4.20 -2.99 -3.66
CA LEU A 84 -4.73 -3.08 -2.29
C LEU A 84 -3.70 -2.65 -1.25
N LEU A 85 -2.44 -3.06 -1.41
CA LEU A 85 -1.36 -2.68 -0.50
C LEU A 85 -1.02 -1.19 -0.61
N ALA A 86 -1.06 -0.63 -1.83
CA ALA A 86 -0.91 0.81 -2.05
C ALA A 86 -2.05 1.59 -1.39
N GLY A 87 -3.30 1.14 -1.54
CA GLY A 87 -4.46 1.74 -0.88
C GLY A 87 -4.34 1.73 0.65
N TYR A 88 -3.84 0.64 1.21
CA TYR A 88 -3.50 0.54 2.63
C TYR A 88 -2.41 1.54 3.04
N THR A 89 -1.28 1.53 2.34
CA THR A 89 -0.11 2.36 2.68
C THR A 89 -0.39 3.84 2.50
N TRP A 90 -1.06 4.23 1.41
CA TRP A 90 -1.42 5.63 1.14
C TRP A 90 -2.59 6.12 2.00
N GLY A 91 -3.42 5.21 2.51
CA GLY A 91 -4.43 5.51 3.52
C GLY A 91 -3.86 5.69 4.93
N CYS A 92 -2.55 5.53 5.12
CA CYS A 92 -1.93 5.67 6.43
C CYS A 92 -2.06 7.09 6.97
N HIS A 93 -2.38 7.18 8.25
CA HIS A 93 -2.47 8.43 9.01
C HIS A 93 -1.18 9.28 8.89
N VAL A 94 -0.02 8.64 8.82
CA VAL A 94 1.26 9.34 8.68
C VAL A 94 1.34 10.11 7.37
N LEU A 95 0.91 9.51 6.25
CA LEU A 95 0.92 10.21 4.96
C LEU A 95 -0.03 11.40 4.97
N ARG A 96 -1.18 11.28 5.63
CA ARG A 96 -2.10 12.40 5.82
C ARG A 96 -1.44 13.57 6.55
N HIS A 97 -0.64 13.30 7.58
CA HIS A 97 0.16 14.31 8.27
C HIS A 97 1.28 14.89 7.41
N VAL A 98 1.94 14.07 6.60
CA VAL A 98 3.00 14.55 5.70
C VAL A 98 2.44 15.50 4.65
N VAL A 99 1.27 15.17 4.09
CA VAL A 99 0.63 15.97 3.04
C VAL A 99 -0.01 17.24 3.60
N GLY A 100 -0.64 17.17 4.78
CA GLY A 100 -1.41 18.28 5.35
C GLY A 100 -0.73 19.05 6.47
N GLY A 101 0.22 18.43 7.18
CA GLY A 101 0.71 18.93 8.47
C GLY A 101 1.69 20.10 8.45
N ARG A 102 2.06 20.63 7.29
CA ARG A 102 2.98 21.78 7.14
C ARG A 102 2.32 23.03 6.56
N LEU A 103 1.03 22.97 6.30
CA LEU A 103 0.29 24.08 5.70
C LEU A 103 -0.70 24.66 6.70
N ASP A 104 -0.57 25.95 7.00
CA ASP A 104 -1.54 26.68 7.81
C ASP A 104 -2.90 26.79 7.10
N GLU A 105 -2.88 26.90 5.77
CA GLU A 105 -4.06 26.93 4.92
C GLU A 105 -3.83 26.05 3.68
N MET A 106 -4.51 24.91 3.61
CA MET A 106 -4.39 23.99 2.47
C MET A 106 -4.97 24.54 1.17
N SER A 107 -5.97 25.42 1.28
CA SER A 107 -6.59 26.07 0.13
C SER A 107 -5.63 26.95 -0.69
N LYS A 108 -4.50 27.35 -0.13
CA LYS A 108 -3.45 28.07 -0.87
C LYS A 108 -2.70 27.23 -1.90
N SER A 109 -2.77 25.90 -1.79
CA SER A 109 -2.13 24.96 -2.71
C SER A 109 -3.14 23.93 -3.21
N PRO A 110 -3.76 24.12 -4.38
CA PRO A 110 -4.76 23.20 -4.91
C PRO A 110 -4.28 21.75 -5.04
N ALA A 111 -2.99 21.56 -5.36
CA ALA A 111 -2.39 20.24 -5.45
C ALA A 111 -2.31 19.53 -4.09
N CYS A 112 -1.97 20.26 -3.04
CA CYS A 112 -1.94 19.73 -1.66
C CYS A 112 -3.35 19.44 -1.14
N ASP A 113 -4.31 20.29 -1.46
CA ASP A 113 -5.71 20.10 -1.08
C ASP A 113 -6.29 18.84 -1.73
N MET A 114 -6.07 18.65 -3.01
CA MET A 114 -6.49 17.44 -3.73
C MET A 114 -5.79 16.19 -3.19
N ALA A 115 -4.49 16.24 -2.94
CA ALA A 115 -3.74 15.13 -2.37
C ALA A 115 -4.25 14.79 -0.96
N TYR A 116 -4.51 15.78 -0.13
CA TYR A 116 -5.05 15.61 1.21
C TYR A 116 -6.46 15.00 1.19
N ALA A 117 -7.32 15.45 0.28
CA ALA A 117 -8.66 14.89 0.10
C ALA A 117 -8.58 13.41 -0.30
N CYS A 118 -7.72 13.06 -1.25
CA CYS A 118 -7.48 11.68 -1.68
C CYS A 118 -6.99 10.81 -0.53
N VAL A 119 -5.93 11.22 0.18
CA VAL A 119 -5.38 10.49 1.33
C VAL A 119 -6.41 10.38 2.46
N SER A 120 -7.23 11.41 2.69
CA SER A 120 -8.30 11.38 3.69
C SER A 120 -9.40 10.38 3.34
N GLY A 121 -9.76 10.27 2.07
CA GLY A 121 -10.71 9.28 1.58
C GLY A 121 -10.22 7.84 1.78
N LEU A 122 -8.93 7.59 1.50
CA LEU A 122 -8.27 6.30 1.75
C LEU A 122 -8.16 6.01 3.25
N ASN A 123 -7.82 7.02 4.05
CA ASN A 123 -7.70 6.89 5.50
C ASN A 123 -9.01 6.46 6.16
N GLY A 124 -10.15 6.98 5.69
CA GLY A 124 -11.46 6.54 6.15
C GLY A 124 -11.75 5.05 5.91
N ARG A 125 -11.05 4.42 4.97
CA ARG A 125 -11.17 2.99 4.64
C ARG A 125 -9.90 2.19 4.94
N HIS A 126 -8.98 2.75 5.71
CA HIS A 126 -7.67 2.16 5.98
C HIS A 126 -7.76 0.74 6.54
N GLN A 127 -8.71 0.49 7.43
CA GLN A 127 -8.93 -0.84 8.00
C GLN A 127 -9.43 -1.85 6.95
N LEU A 128 -10.32 -1.43 6.04
CA LEU A 128 -10.78 -2.29 4.96
C LEU A 128 -9.60 -2.68 4.06
N PHE A 129 -8.79 -1.69 3.65
CA PHE A 129 -7.59 -1.96 2.87
C PHE A 129 -6.58 -2.84 3.61
N ALA A 130 -6.45 -2.69 4.95
CA ALA A 130 -5.60 -3.54 5.77
C ALA A 130 -6.00 -5.02 5.64
N TRP A 131 -7.27 -5.33 5.82
CA TRP A 131 -7.76 -6.70 5.71
C TRP A 131 -7.69 -7.23 4.28
N CYS A 132 -8.17 -6.46 3.32
CA CYS A 132 -8.14 -6.88 1.91
C CYS A 132 -6.70 -7.10 1.41
N SER A 133 -5.76 -6.22 1.75
CA SER A 133 -4.36 -6.38 1.36
C SER A 133 -3.70 -7.58 2.04
N LEU A 134 -4.01 -7.83 3.32
CA LEU A 134 -3.50 -8.99 4.05
C LEU A 134 -3.91 -10.31 3.36
N PHE A 135 -5.20 -10.46 3.05
CA PHE A 135 -5.68 -11.65 2.35
C PHE A 135 -5.12 -11.73 0.93
N SER A 136 -4.98 -10.61 0.25
CA SER A 136 -4.39 -10.55 -1.08
C SER A 136 -2.93 -10.99 -1.09
N VAL A 137 -2.11 -10.51 -0.14
CA VAL A 137 -0.70 -10.94 0.00
C VAL A 137 -0.61 -12.44 0.25
N MET A 138 -1.43 -12.98 1.17
CA MET A 138 -1.47 -14.43 1.44
C MET A 138 -1.85 -15.23 0.19
N SER A 139 -2.85 -14.76 -0.55
CA SER A 139 -3.33 -15.43 -1.77
C SER A 139 -2.28 -15.36 -2.89
N SER A 140 -1.59 -14.23 -3.02
CA SER A 140 -0.54 -14.04 -4.01
C SER A 140 0.67 -14.94 -3.72
N ASP A 141 1.11 -15.00 -2.46
CA ASP A 141 2.21 -15.89 -2.05
C ASP A 141 1.85 -17.35 -2.32
N LEU A 142 0.64 -17.77 -1.96
CA LEU A 142 0.15 -19.13 -2.23
C LEU A 142 0.13 -19.42 -3.73
N TYR A 143 -0.40 -18.49 -4.55
CA TYR A 143 -0.46 -18.66 -5.99
C TYR A 143 0.94 -18.83 -6.61
N VAL A 144 1.88 -17.95 -6.27
CA VAL A 144 3.25 -18.01 -6.77
C VAL A 144 3.93 -19.31 -6.35
N ARG A 145 3.73 -19.77 -5.10
CA ARG A 145 4.27 -21.04 -4.63
C ARG A 145 3.69 -22.23 -5.40
N LEU A 146 2.40 -22.28 -5.62
CA LEU A 146 1.76 -23.35 -6.39
C LEU A 146 2.25 -23.40 -7.84
N CYS A 147 2.46 -22.24 -8.46
CA CYS A 147 3.07 -22.17 -9.78
C CYS A 147 4.53 -22.63 -9.76
N SER A 148 5.33 -22.18 -8.79
CA SER A 148 6.75 -22.58 -8.70
C SER A 148 6.95 -24.06 -8.41
N MET A 149 6.00 -24.68 -7.69
CA MET A 149 6.00 -26.13 -7.42
C MET A 149 5.47 -26.97 -8.61
N GLY A 150 5.01 -26.33 -9.68
CA GLY A 150 4.44 -27.02 -10.85
C GLY A 150 3.05 -27.62 -10.61
N VAL A 151 2.40 -27.26 -9.49
CA VAL A 151 1.01 -27.69 -9.19
C VAL A 151 0.01 -26.92 -10.05
N LEU A 152 0.29 -25.64 -10.29
CA LEU A 152 -0.46 -24.77 -11.18
C LEU A 152 0.43 -24.26 -12.29
N THR A 153 -0.15 -24.08 -13.48
CA THR A 153 0.49 -23.33 -14.57
C THR A 153 -0.18 -21.97 -14.66
N ASP A 154 0.64 -20.91 -14.77
CA ASP A 154 0.09 -19.58 -14.97
C ASP A 154 -0.58 -19.48 -16.33
N LEU A 155 -1.88 -19.26 -16.33
CA LEU A 155 -2.67 -19.16 -17.56
C LEU A 155 -2.47 -17.77 -18.15
N ARG A 156 -1.93 -17.74 -19.39
CA ARG A 156 -1.86 -16.53 -20.19
C ARG A 156 -3.25 -16.19 -20.74
N ILE A 157 -3.68 -14.95 -20.56
CA ILE A 157 -4.97 -14.43 -21.04
C ILE A 157 -4.77 -13.63 -22.33
N LEU A 158 -3.67 -12.88 -22.42
CA LEU A 158 -3.25 -12.06 -23.55
C LEU A 158 -1.82 -12.36 -23.92
#